data_30cf902591c8f78b62fa7ef8805101e3
#
_entry.id   30cf902591c8f78b62fa7ef8805101e3
#
_cell.length_a   1.000
_cell.length_b   1.000
_cell.length_c   1.000
_cell.angle_alpha   90.00
_cell.angle_beta   90.00
_cell.angle_gamma   90.00
#
_symmetry.space_group_name_H-M   'P 1'
#
loop_
_entity.id
_entity.type
_entity.pdbx_description
1 polymer ?
#
loop_
_entity_poly.entity_id
_entity_poly.type
_entity_poly.pdbx_seq_one_letter_code
_entity_poly.pdbx_strand_id
1 'polypeptide(L)'
;WHSKQEWYRLSVAWHRLMHSSYEKNGVFMAEILKAIIFGIVEGITEWLPISSTGHMILLNEFLTLDVSAEFWDMFLVVIQLGAILAVVVLFWNLIWPFARSSSEAVVAAGQNEKSGSLAKREYWVLGPVTVRMPVIINWCKIVVSCLPAIVFVVLGLDETCDRLFYNPVCVAVALIVFGVAFILVENHNAAK
;
A
#
# COMPACT_ATOMS: atom_id res chain seq x y z
N TRP A 1 61.09 10.98 22.71
CA TRP A 1 60.09 12.05 22.60
C TRP A 1 59.21 11.86 21.36
N HIS A 2 59.69 11.40 20.23
CA HIS A 2 58.95 11.20 18.97
C HIS A 2 57.85 10.14 19.10
N SER A 3 58.08 9.06 19.81
CA SER A 3 57.12 7.96 19.98
C SER A 3 55.83 8.34 20.75
N LYS A 4 55.94 9.23 21.71
CA LYS A 4 54.77 9.69 22.51
C LYS A 4 53.80 10.57 21.71
N GLN A 5 54.36 11.39 20.79
CA GLN A 5 53.51 12.21 19.91
C GLN A 5 52.80 11.38 18.85
N GLU A 6 53.40 10.33 18.34
CA GLU A 6 52.77 9.42 17.39
C GLU A 6 51.62 8.63 18.04
N TRP A 7 51.80 8.12 19.25
CA TRP A 7 50.78 7.46 20.01
C TRP A 7 49.60 8.37 20.30
N TYR A 8 49.83 9.62 20.64
CA TYR A 8 48.78 10.60 20.85
C TYR A 8 47.99 10.89 19.58
N ARG A 9 48.68 11.06 18.44
CA ARG A 9 48.03 11.27 17.12
C ARG A 9 47.17 10.06 16.71
N LEU A 10 47.66 8.87 16.90
CA LEU A 10 46.94 7.63 16.60
C LEU A 10 45.72 7.46 17.51
N SER A 11 45.83 7.76 18.79
CA SER A 11 44.68 7.67 19.73
C SER A 11 43.57 8.68 19.37
N VAL A 12 43.96 9.91 19.01
CA VAL A 12 42.99 10.92 18.57
C VAL A 12 42.33 10.54 17.25
N ALA A 13 43.10 10.00 16.30
CA ALA A 13 42.57 9.51 15.03
C ALA A 13 41.61 8.33 15.24
N TRP A 14 41.98 7.39 16.09
CA TRP A 14 41.12 6.27 16.47
C TRP A 14 39.81 6.72 17.12
N HIS A 15 39.88 7.64 18.07
CA HIS A 15 38.70 8.21 18.72
C HIS A 15 37.75 8.89 17.75
N ARG A 16 38.29 9.66 16.77
CA ARG A 16 37.48 10.29 15.72
C ARG A 16 36.81 9.25 14.80
N LEU A 17 37.54 8.21 14.40
CA LEU A 17 37.00 7.16 13.54
C LEU A 17 35.88 6.38 14.25
N MET A 18 36.08 6.03 15.51
CA MET A 18 35.08 5.32 16.32
C MET A 18 33.84 6.19 16.57
N HIS A 19 34.03 7.47 16.91
CA HIS A 19 32.93 8.40 17.12
C HIS A 19 32.12 8.63 15.84
N SER A 20 32.79 8.82 14.70
CA SER A 20 32.16 8.97 13.39
C SER A 20 31.39 7.72 12.96
N SER A 21 31.93 6.52 13.25
CA SER A 21 31.22 5.27 12.93
C SER A 21 30.02 5.05 13.83
N TYR A 22 30.10 5.39 15.11
CA TYR A 22 28.99 5.30 16.04
C TYR A 22 27.86 6.28 15.69
N GLU A 23 28.23 7.51 15.37
CA GLU A 23 27.28 8.55 14.96
C GLU A 23 26.55 8.16 13.64
N LYS A 24 27.29 7.67 12.63
CA LYS A 24 26.68 7.15 11.38
C LYS A 24 25.74 5.98 11.61
N ASN A 25 26.12 5.05 12.49
CA ASN A 25 25.24 3.92 12.83
C ASN A 25 23.98 4.37 13.57
N GLY A 26 24.10 5.35 14.47
CA GLY A 26 22.95 5.93 15.17
C GLY A 26 21.95 6.62 14.23
N VAL A 27 22.46 7.43 13.29
CA VAL A 27 21.64 8.08 12.25
C VAL A 27 20.97 7.03 11.37
N PHE A 28 21.72 6.04 10.92
CA PHE A 28 21.20 4.96 10.08
C PHE A 28 20.07 4.17 10.77
N MET A 29 20.24 3.83 12.05
CA MET A 29 19.21 3.14 12.82
C MET A 29 17.95 4.00 13.01
N ALA A 30 18.11 5.30 13.20
CA ALA A 30 16.99 6.24 13.29
C ALA A 30 16.18 6.29 11.98
N GLU A 31 16.85 6.36 10.83
CA GLU A 31 16.17 6.35 9.52
C GLU A 31 15.45 5.03 9.25
N ILE A 32 16.03 3.89 9.64
CA ILE A 32 15.32 2.59 9.56
C ILE A 32 14.06 2.60 10.43
N LEU A 33 14.14 3.10 11.64
CA LEU A 33 12.98 3.17 12.54
C LEU A 33 11.86 4.06 11.96
N LYS A 34 12.22 5.20 11.41
CA LYS A 34 11.27 6.07 10.69
C LYS A 34 10.64 5.32 9.51
N ALA A 35 11.43 4.65 8.68
CA ALA A 35 10.94 3.87 7.55
C ALA A 35 9.96 2.75 7.99
N ILE A 36 10.23 2.09 9.11
CA ILE A 36 9.32 1.10 9.70
C ILE A 36 7.99 1.75 10.12
N ILE A 37 8.03 2.93 10.73
CA ILE A 37 6.82 3.66 11.12
C ILE A 37 5.99 4.01 9.89
N PHE A 38 6.61 4.53 8.81
CA PHE A 38 5.95 4.78 7.53
C PHE A 38 5.30 3.51 6.98
N GLY A 39 6.01 2.38 6.96
CA GLY A 39 5.47 1.11 6.49
C GLY A 39 4.28 0.60 7.32
N ILE A 40 4.29 0.81 8.64
CA ILE A 40 3.17 0.44 9.51
C ILE A 40 1.95 1.32 9.22
N VAL A 41 2.14 2.63 9.12
CA VAL A 41 1.05 3.57 8.84
C VAL A 41 0.47 3.30 7.45
N GLU A 42 1.32 3.09 6.43
CA GLU A 42 0.89 2.69 5.09
C GLU A 42 0.06 1.41 5.12
N GLY A 43 0.57 0.35 5.77
CA GLY A 43 -0.13 -0.93 5.87
C GLY A 43 -1.49 -0.84 6.56
N ILE A 44 -1.69 0.11 7.48
CA ILE A 44 -2.99 0.34 8.12
C ILE A 44 -3.90 1.18 7.23
N THR A 45 -3.40 2.28 6.69
CA THR A 45 -4.19 3.28 5.96
C THR A 45 -4.56 2.82 4.55
N GLU A 46 -3.77 1.96 3.93
CA GLU A 46 -4.07 1.38 2.62
C GLU A 46 -5.29 0.44 2.64
N TRP A 47 -5.55 -0.19 3.78
CA TRP A 47 -6.70 -1.08 3.94
C TRP A 47 -7.99 -0.36 4.33
N LEU A 48 -7.86 0.89 4.69
CA LEU A 48 -8.99 1.74 5.05
C LEU A 48 -9.27 2.74 3.92
N PRO A 49 -10.52 3.10 3.64
CA PRO A 49 -10.85 4.06 2.58
C PRO A 49 -10.58 5.51 3.02
N ILE A 50 -9.36 5.81 3.49
CA ILE A 50 -8.98 7.08 4.13
C ILE A 50 -7.80 7.78 3.46
N SER A 51 -7.31 7.30 2.30
CA SER A 51 -6.14 7.82 1.58
C SER A 51 -4.81 7.61 2.31
N SER A 52 -4.11 6.54 2.01
CA SER A 52 -2.76 6.26 2.55
C SER A 52 -1.76 7.35 2.17
N THR A 53 -1.74 7.76 0.90
CA THR A 53 -0.88 8.83 0.39
C THR A 53 -1.05 10.13 1.19
N GLY A 54 -2.29 10.53 1.49
CA GLY A 54 -2.55 11.70 2.33
C GLY A 54 -1.94 11.58 3.73
N HIS A 55 -1.99 10.39 4.33
CA HIS A 55 -1.38 10.14 5.63
C HIS A 55 0.15 10.16 5.56
N MET A 56 0.74 9.64 4.47
CA MET A 56 2.20 9.70 4.26
C MET A 56 2.70 11.15 4.14
N ILE A 57 1.99 12.00 3.41
CA ILE A 57 2.32 13.43 3.29
C ILE A 57 2.31 14.10 4.66
N LEU A 58 1.24 13.89 5.44
CA LEU A 58 1.13 14.48 6.77
C LEU A 58 2.17 13.92 7.75
N LEU A 59 2.42 12.62 7.72
CA LEU A 59 3.41 12.00 8.57
C LEU A 59 4.81 12.52 8.28
N ASN A 60 5.13 12.80 7.01
CA ASN A 60 6.42 13.34 6.60
C ASN A 60 6.69 14.75 7.15
N GLU A 61 5.66 15.53 7.48
CA GLU A 61 5.84 16.83 8.15
C GLU A 61 6.39 16.69 9.58
N PHE A 62 6.10 15.57 10.24
CA PHE A 62 6.53 15.32 11.63
C PHE A 62 7.73 14.38 11.71
N LEU A 63 7.88 13.50 10.76
CA LEU A 63 8.86 12.41 10.76
C LEU A 63 9.60 12.35 9.42
N THR A 64 10.33 13.41 9.08
CA THR A 64 11.06 13.52 7.82
C THR A 64 12.17 12.47 7.74
N LEU A 65 12.20 11.70 6.64
CA LEU A 65 13.33 10.85 6.25
C LEU A 65 14.41 11.71 5.57
N ASP A 66 15.66 11.55 5.98
CA ASP A 66 16.81 12.22 5.35
C ASP A 66 17.28 11.44 4.13
N VAL A 67 16.50 11.54 3.05
CA VAL A 67 16.71 10.83 1.78
C VAL A 67 16.48 11.78 0.59
N SER A 68 16.95 11.39 -0.61
CA SER A 68 16.65 12.17 -1.81
C SER A 68 15.17 12.09 -2.19
N ALA A 69 14.68 13.09 -2.93
CA ALA A 69 13.29 13.14 -3.39
C ALA A 69 12.94 11.89 -4.24
N GLU A 70 13.84 11.49 -5.13
CA GLU A 70 13.63 10.31 -5.98
C GLU A 70 13.54 9.01 -5.16
N PHE A 71 14.35 8.93 -4.07
CA PHE A 71 14.27 7.79 -3.16
C PHE A 71 12.95 7.81 -2.38
N TRP A 72 12.50 8.97 -1.94
CA TRP A 72 11.22 9.13 -1.26
C TRP A 72 10.05 8.64 -2.11
N ASP A 73 9.97 9.08 -3.37
CA ASP A 73 8.93 8.66 -4.30
C ASP A 73 8.95 7.15 -4.54
N MET A 74 10.13 6.59 -4.77
CA MET A 74 10.30 5.13 -4.89
C MET A 74 9.88 4.39 -3.61
N PHE A 75 10.26 4.91 -2.45
CA PHE A 75 9.95 4.31 -1.16
C PHE A 75 8.44 4.22 -0.92
N LEU A 76 7.68 5.28 -1.21
CA LEU A 76 6.22 5.28 -1.11
C LEU A 76 5.59 4.19 -1.97
N VAL A 77 6.03 4.05 -3.22
CA VAL A 77 5.55 2.99 -4.13
C VAL A 77 5.87 1.60 -3.59
N VAL A 78 7.05 1.40 -3.03
CA VAL A 78 7.48 0.09 -2.50
C VAL A 78 6.67 -0.32 -1.27
N ILE A 79 6.44 0.58 -0.31
CA ILE A 79 5.64 0.25 0.88
C ILE A 79 4.17 0.02 0.52
N GLN A 80 3.61 0.77 -0.42
CA GLN A 80 2.26 0.57 -0.97
C GLN A 80 2.14 -0.80 -1.65
N LEU A 81 3.12 -1.17 -2.49
CA LEU A 81 3.17 -2.49 -3.10
C LEU A 81 3.20 -3.60 -2.05
N GLY A 82 3.93 -3.41 -0.94
CA GLY A 82 3.95 -4.34 0.19
C GLY A 82 2.56 -4.53 0.80
N ALA A 83 1.83 -3.45 1.05
CA ALA A 83 0.47 -3.49 1.56
C ALA A 83 -0.50 -4.21 0.61
N ILE A 84 -0.43 -3.91 -0.70
CA ILE A 84 -1.23 -4.59 -1.74
C ILE A 84 -0.91 -6.08 -1.81
N LEU A 85 0.36 -6.46 -1.78
CA LEU A 85 0.77 -7.86 -1.81
C LEU A 85 0.26 -8.65 -0.60
N ALA A 86 0.20 -8.02 0.58
CA ALA A 86 -0.39 -8.65 1.76
C ALA A 86 -1.86 -9.02 1.52
N VAL A 87 -2.65 -8.14 0.92
CA VAL A 87 -4.06 -8.42 0.54
C VAL A 87 -4.13 -9.55 -0.51
N VAL A 88 -3.27 -9.50 -1.52
CA VAL A 88 -3.22 -10.54 -2.56
C VAL A 88 -2.94 -11.90 -1.96
N VAL A 89 -1.98 -12.00 -1.02
CA VAL A 89 -1.64 -13.27 -0.36
C VAL A 89 -2.78 -13.77 0.53
N LEU A 90 -3.36 -12.89 1.36
CA LEU A 90 -4.44 -13.26 2.29
C LEU A 90 -5.70 -13.69 1.55
N PHE A 91 -6.04 -13.02 0.46
CA PHE A 91 -7.28 -13.24 -0.29
C PHE A 91 -7.04 -13.97 -1.62
N TRP A 92 -5.89 -14.63 -1.77
CA TRP A 92 -5.53 -15.34 -3.01
C TRP A 92 -6.66 -16.24 -3.53
N ASN A 93 -7.24 -17.05 -2.66
CA ASN A 93 -8.32 -17.96 -3.02
C ASN A 93 -9.62 -17.25 -3.47
N LEU A 94 -9.78 -15.97 -3.10
CA LEU A 94 -10.93 -15.15 -3.48
C LEU A 94 -10.68 -14.41 -4.80
N ILE A 95 -9.45 -13.95 -5.01
CA ILE A 95 -9.02 -13.14 -6.15
C ILE A 95 -8.72 -14.01 -7.37
N TRP A 96 -8.19 -15.23 -7.16
CA TRP A 96 -7.78 -16.10 -8.26
C TRP A 96 -8.98 -16.82 -8.90
N PRO A 97 -9.26 -16.62 -10.21
CA PRO A 97 -10.47 -17.13 -10.85
C PRO A 97 -10.40 -18.62 -11.19
N PHE A 98 -9.21 -19.23 -11.19
CA PHE A 98 -9.04 -20.60 -11.59
C PHE A 98 -8.93 -21.52 -10.39
N ALA A 99 -9.78 -22.55 -10.32
CA ALA A 99 -9.70 -23.62 -9.33
C ALA A 99 -9.42 -24.96 -10.03
N ARG A 100 -8.64 -25.81 -9.35
CA ARG A 100 -8.49 -27.19 -9.81
C ARG A 100 -9.83 -27.90 -9.62
N SER A 101 -10.31 -28.59 -10.65
CA SER A 101 -11.52 -29.39 -10.56
C SER A 101 -11.27 -30.56 -9.56
N SER A 102 -11.47 -30.28 -8.28
CA SER A 102 -11.54 -31.30 -7.24
C SER A 102 -12.99 -31.76 -7.10
N SER A 103 -13.20 -33.02 -6.72
CA SER A 103 -14.52 -33.59 -6.48
C SER A 103 -15.41 -32.72 -5.57
N GLU A 104 -14.79 -31.97 -4.64
CA GLU A 104 -15.50 -31.04 -3.75
C GLU A 104 -16.10 -29.83 -4.48
N ALA A 105 -15.42 -29.27 -5.47
CA ALA A 105 -15.94 -28.14 -6.28
C ALA A 105 -17.12 -28.62 -7.16
N VAL A 106 -17.04 -29.85 -7.67
CA VAL A 106 -18.12 -30.48 -8.46
C VAL A 106 -19.31 -30.84 -7.58
N VAL A 107 -19.06 -31.32 -6.35
CA VAL A 107 -20.12 -31.65 -5.35
C VAL A 107 -20.79 -30.36 -4.84
N ALA A 108 -20.05 -29.30 -4.58
CA ALA A 108 -20.62 -28.00 -4.19
C ALA A 108 -21.45 -27.38 -5.33
N ALA A 109 -21.04 -27.53 -6.58
CA ALA A 109 -21.81 -27.13 -7.76
C ALA A 109 -23.06 -28.00 -7.95
N GLY A 110 -22.98 -29.32 -7.64
CA GLY A 110 -24.09 -30.28 -7.78
C GLY A 110 -25.10 -30.22 -6.64
N GLN A 111 -24.72 -29.81 -5.43
CA GLN A 111 -25.66 -29.64 -4.31
C GLN A 111 -26.57 -28.40 -4.47
N ASN A 112 -26.16 -27.44 -5.28
CA ASN A 112 -26.98 -26.29 -5.64
C ASN A 112 -28.00 -26.55 -6.76
N GLU A 113 -28.04 -27.74 -7.35
CA GLU A 113 -29.08 -28.08 -8.36
C GLU A 113 -30.49 -28.07 -7.80
N LYS A 114 -30.70 -28.10 -6.46
CA LYS A 114 -32.00 -27.99 -5.82
C LYS A 114 -32.44 -26.55 -5.54
N SER A 115 -31.60 -25.57 -5.74
CA SER A 115 -31.94 -24.16 -5.60
C SER A 115 -31.84 -23.49 -6.97
N GLY A 116 -33.01 -23.27 -7.56
CA GLY A 116 -33.29 -22.85 -8.91
C GLY A 116 -32.23 -21.99 -9.65
N SER A 117 -31.99 -22.37 -10.87
CA SER A 117 -31.62 -21.58 -12.07
C SER A 117 -30.48 -20.54 -12.05
N LEU A 118 -30.10 -19.97 -10.90
CA LEU A 118 -29.05 -18.93 -10.84
C LEU A 118 -27.66 -19.50 -10.53
N ALA A 119 -27.56 -20.62 -9.82
CA ALA A 119 -26.28 -21.23 -9.43
C ALA A 119 -25.49 -21.82 -10.62
N LYS A 120 -26.16 -22.20 -11.70
CA LYS A 120 -25.52 -22.81 -12.89
C LYS A 120 -24.69 -21.83 -13.72
N ARG A 121 -24.76 -20.50 -13.45
CA ARG A 121 -23.99 -19.45 -14.11
C ARG A 121 -22.67 -19.10 -13.41
N GLU A 122 -22.39 -19.65 -12.23
CA GLU A 122 -21.22 -19.24 -11.44
C GLU A 122 -19.92 -19.94 -11.80
N TYR A 123 -19.97 -21.11 -12.42
CA TYR A 123 -18.77 -21.91 -12.71
C TYR A 123 -18.78 -22.45 -14.13
N TRP A 124 -17.70 -22.23 -14.85
CA TRP A 124 -17.44 -22.88 -16.12
C TRP A 124 -16.38 -23.96 -15.91
N VAL A 125 -16.71 -25.21 -16.23
CA VAL A 125 -15.79 -26.35 -16.17
C VAL A 125 -15.18 -26.55 -17.55
N LEU A 126 -13.87 -26.27 -17.66
CA LEU A 126 -13.06 -26.48 -18.85
C LEU A 126 -12.08 -27.63 -18.57
N GLY A 127 -12.52 -28.88 -18.71
CA GLY A 127 -11.70 -30.05 -18.41
C GLY A 127 -11.23 -30.10 -16.94
N PRO A 128 -9.90 -30.10 -16.67
CA PRO A 128 -9.40 -30.18 -15.30
C PRO A 128 -9.45 -28.85 -14.54
N VAL A 129 -9.92 -27.77 -15.14
CA VAL A 129 -9.94 -26.43 -14.56
C VAL A 129 -11.37 -25.91 -14.46
N THR A 130 -11.73 -25.43 -13.29
CA THR A 130 -13.01 -24.74 -13.04
C THR A 130 -12.77 -23.25 -12.96
N VAL A 131 -13.51 -22.48 -13.77
CA VAL A 131 -13.42 -21.02 -13.83
C VAL A 131 -14.57 -20.39 -13.07
N ARG A 132 -14.25 -19.52 -12.10
CA ARG A 132 -15.23 -18.77 -11.31
C ARG A 132 -15.63 -17.49 -12.03
N MET A 133 -16.78 -17.53 -12.71
CA MET A 133 -17.27 -16.38 -13.49
C MET A 133 -17.48 -15.09 -12.69
N PRO A 134 -17.98 -15.11 -11.46
CA PRO A 134 -18.12 -13.89 -10.66
C PRO A 134 -16.78 -13.17 -10.46
N VAL A 135 -15.68 -13.92 -10.30
CA VAL A 135 -14.34 -13.35 -10.14
C VAL A 135 -13.89 -12.65 -11.44
N ILE A 136 -14.10 -13.30 -12.60
CA ILE A 136 -13.77 -12.71 -13.91
C ILE A 136 -14.60 -11.45 -14.16
N ILE A 137 -15.90 -11.48 -13.86
CA ILE A 137 -16.77 -10.32 -14.01
C ILE A 137 -16.28 -9.16 -13.12
N ASN A 138 -15.85 -9.44 -11.89
CA ASN A 138 -15.29 -8.42 -11.02
C ASN A 138 -13.96 -7.87 -11.56
N TRP A 139 -13.10 -8.71 -12.13
CA TRP A 139 -11.88 -8.25 -12.81
C TRP A 139 -12.19 -7.33 -14.00
N CYS A 140 -13.18 -7.69 -14.81
CA CYS A 140 -13.63 -6.83 -15.92
C CYS A 140 -14.16 -5.48 -15.40
N LYS A 141 -14.94 -5.49 -14.29
CA LYS A 141 -15.40 -4.24 -13.67
C LYS A 141 -14.24 -3.37 -13.19
N ILE A 142 -13.22 -3.97 -12.56
CA ILE A 142 -12.01 -3.27 -12.13
C ILE A 142 -11.31 -2.62 -13.33
N VAL A 143 -11.08 -3.37 -14.41
CA VAL A 143 -10.45 -2.84 -15.62
C VAL A 143 -11.24 -1.66 -16.19
N VAL A 144 -12.57 -1.79 -16.29
CA VAL A 144 -13.43 -0.69 -16.77
C VAL A 144 -13.35 0.52 -15.84
N SER A 145 -13.31 0.31 -14.53
CA SER A 145 -13.19 1.39 -13.54
C SER A 145 -11.83 2.11 -13.59
N CYS A 146 -10.78 1.48 -14.12
CA CYS A 146 -9.47 2.12 -14.31
C CYS A 146 -9.42 3.02 -15.56
N LEU A 147 -10.33 2.88 -16.52
CA LEU A 147 -10.31 3.66 -17.77
C LEU A 147 -10.34 5.18 -17.53
N PRO A 148 -11.19 5.74 -16.65
CA PRO A 148 -11.18 7.17 -16.36
C PRO A 148 -9.84 7.66 -15.83
N ALA A 149 -9.20 6.87 -14.94
CA ALA A 149 -7.89 7.21 -14.38
C ALA A 149 -6.80 7.21 -15.46
N ILE A 150 -6.81 6.24 -16.37
CA ILE A 150 -5.88 6.17 -17.51
C ILE A 150 -6.04 7.41 -18.40
N VAL A 151 -7.29 7.79 -18.73
CA VAL A 151 -7.56 9.01 -19.52
C VAL A 151 -7.05 10.26 -18.81
N PHE A 152 -7.21 10.34 -17.49
CA PHE A 152 -6.74 11.45 -16.67
C PHE A 152 -5.21 11.61 -16.75
N VAL A 153 -4.46 10.52 -16.61
CA VAL A 153 -2.99 10.49 -16.73
C VAL A 153 -2.53 10.81 -18.15
N VAL A 154 -3.18 10.22 -19.18
CA VAL A 154 -2.82 10.47 -20.58
C VAL A 154 -3.04 11.94 -20.99
N LEU A 155 -4.00 12.62 -20.36
CA LEU A 155 -4.23 14.05 -20.58
C LEU A 155 -3.27 14.94 -19.79
N GLY A 156 -2.36 14.39 -18.96
CA GLY A 156 -1.41 15.13 -18.13
C GLY A 156 -2.08 15.94 -17.01
N LEU A 157 -3.29 15.55 -16.60
CA LEU A 157 -4.03 16.25 -15.56
C LEU A 157 -3.49 15.90 -14.16
N ASP A 158 -2.78 14.77 -14.02
CA ASP A 158 -2.09 14.32 -12.82
C ASP A 158 -1.03 15.33 -12.38
N GLU A 159 -0.12 15.74 -13.26
CA GLU A 159 0.91 16.76 -12.95
C GLU A 159 0.29 18.10 -12.48
N THR A 160 -0.83 18.50 -13.08
CA THR A 160 -1.53 19.72 -12.71
C THR A 160 -2.17 19.60 -11.34
N CYS A 161 -2.79 18.46 -11.05
CA CYS A 161 -3.39 18.18 -9.75
C CYS A 161 -2.33 18.08 -8.65
N ASP A 162 -1.22 17.42 -8.90
CA ASP A 162 -0.12 17.33 -7.95
C ASP A 162 0.43 18.71 -7.59
N ARG A 163 0.64 19.54 -8.56
CA ARG A 163 1.13 20.92 -8.36
C ARG A 163 0.16 21.79 -7.53
N LEU A 164 -1.15 21.60 -7.68
CA LEU A 164 -2.16 22.41 -7.02
C LEU A 164 -2.56 21.88 -5.64
N PHE A 165 -2.67 20.56 -5.48
CA PHE A 165 -3.31 19.92 -4.34
C PHE A 165 -2.36 19.11 -3.46
N TYR A 166 -1.16 18.78 -3.97
CA TYR A 166 -0.20 17.92 -3.25
C TYR A 166 0.63 18.75 -2.24
N ASN A 167 -0.07 19.39 -1.30
CA ASN A 167 0.56 20.10 -0.19
C ASN A 167 -0.12 19.72 1.13
N PRO A 168 0.61 19.71 2.27
CA PRO A 168 0.12 19.20 3.54
C PRO A 168 -1.17 19.86 4.02
N VAL A 169 -1.33 21.15 3.79
CA VAL A 169 -2.53 21.91 4.22
C VAL A 169 -3.75 21.46 3.44
N CYS A 170 -3.65 21.41 2.10
CA CYS A 170 -4.74 21.00 1.23
C CYS A 170 -5.14 19.56 1.53
N VAL A 171 -4.17 18.68 1.71
CA VAL A 171 -4.38 17.27 2.07
C VAL A 171 -5.06 17.14 3.44
N ALA A 172 -4.61 17.88 4.46
CA ALA A 172 -5.22 17.85 5.79
C ALA A 172 -6.69 18.31 5.74
N VAL A 173 -6.99 19.40 5.02
CA VAL A 173 -8.36 19.88 4.84
C VAL A 173 -9.22 18.84 4.12
N ALA A 174 -8.71 18.25 3.04
CA ALA A 174 -9.42 17.20 2.31
C ALA A 174 -9.73 16.00 3.20
N LEU A 175 -8.76 15.50 3.97
CA LEU A 175 -8.96 14.38 4.89
C LEU A 175 -10.02 14.69 5.96
N ILE A 176 -10.03 15.91 6.52
CA ILE A 176 -11.05 16.33 7.50
C ILE A 176 -12.43 16.37 6.85
N VAL A 177 -12.57 17.01 5.69
CA VAL A 177 -13.85 17.15 4.98
C VAL A 177 -14.41 15.78 4.61
N PHE A 178 -13.61 14.91 3.99
CA PHE A 178 -14.04 13.57 3.63
C PHE A 178 -14.29 12.69 4.86
N GLY A 179 -13.48 12.79 5.91
CA GLY A 179 -13.69 12.07 7.17
C GLY A 179 -15.05 12.42 7.81
N VAL A 180 -15.36 13.72 7.89
CA VAL A 180 -16.68 14.18 8.38
C VAL A 180 -17.81 13.69 7.48
N ALA A 181 -17.66 13.79 6.15
CA ALA A 181 -18.65 13.29 5.21
C ALA A 181 -18.89 11.77 5.37
N PHE A 182 -17.84 10.99 5.57
CA PHE A 182 -17.93 9.54 5.84
C PHE A 182 -18.73 9.25 7.10
N ILE A 183 -18.44 9.94 8.21
CA ILE A 183 -19.17 9.77 9.48
C ILE A 183 -20.66 10.10 9.31
N LEU A 184 -20.98 11.19 8.59
CA LEU A 184 -22.36 11.58 8.35
C LEU A 184 -23.14 10.54 7.52
N VAL A 185 -22.50 10.02 6.45
CA VAL A 185 -23.11 8.98 5.61
C VAL A 185 -23.31 7.69 6.39
N GLU A 186 -22.30 7.26 7.16
CA GLU A 186 -22.40 6.04 7.98
C GLU A 186 -23.49 6.14 9.02
N ASN A 187 -23.56 7.25 9.76
CA ASN A 187 -24.62 7.48 10.74
C ASN A 187 -26.00 7.51 10.10
N HIS A 188 -26.13 8.09 8.90
CA HIS A 188 -27.40 8.07 8.18
C HIS A 188 -27.82 6.65 7.75
N ASN A 189 -26.86 5.84 7.31
CA ASN A 189 -27.13 4.46 6.90
C ASN A 189 -27.43 3.54 8.10
N ALA A 190 -26.75 3.75 9.22
CA ALA A 190 -26.98 3.00 10.44
C ALA A 190 -28.36 3.30 11.08
N ALA A 191 -28.94 4.46 10.78
CA ALA A 191 -30.27 4.85 11.28
C ALA A 191 -31.45 4.30 10.45
N LYS A 192 -31.16 3.61 9.34
CA LYS A 192 -32.16 2.95 8.47
C LYS A 192 -32.26 1.47 8.78
#